data_b00a6e825ec5d54505490e4858e382cf
#
_entry.id   b00a6e825ec5d54505490e4858e382cf
#
_cell.length_a   1.000
_cell.length_b   1.000
_cell.length_c   1.000
_cell.angle_alpha   90.00
_cell.angle_beta   90.00
_cell.angle_gamma   90.00
#
_symmetry.space_group_name_H-M   'P 1'
#
loop_
_entity.id
_entity.type
_entity.pdbx_description
1 polymer ?
#
loop_
_entity_poly.entity_id
_entity_poly.type
_entity_poly.pdbx_seq_one_letter_code
_entity_poly.pdbx_strand_id
1 'polypeptide(L)'
;MRRVQDGDGRRSRPGRGLSLDRIVAATLELVDEQGIGAASMRAVSSRLGVRSMSLYRYVRDRDELFDAVVERIVNELADDPEVQLRPVDGWRPYLSGMARGVRRYALAHPHAFPLVATRPPGAPWVNPPLRSLRWVEAMLRGLAGEGFSDEQVLFTYRTFNGFLLGHLLLETSAMTLRDPKPGDGSFGGTDTASSDGDEPAGGAPADPVLGGLSPARSAEQREAIEDAGSPRELIDPAGEIDARRFPTVHRLAAGLAEDRWATEFETGLKAMLDRIAMFVADESDLGRG
;
A
#
# COMPACT_ATOMS: atom_id res chain seq x y z
N MET A 1 56.25 -3.30 -42.37
CA MET A 1 54.99 -4.01 -42.39
C MET A 1 54.63 -4.48 -40.99
N ARG A 2 53.85 -3.67 -40.23
CA ARG A 2 53.38 -3.96 -38.87
C ARG A 2 51.86 -4.11 -38.95
N ARG A 3 51.36 -5.36 -38.67
CA ARG A 3 49.94 -5.65 -38.57
C ARG A 3 49.37 -5.00 -37.31
N VAL A 4 48.39 -4.15 -37.49
CA VAL A 4 47.51 -3.66 -36.44
C VAL A 4 46.50 -4.74 -36.14
N GLN A 5 46.46 -5.23 -34.89
CA GLN A 5 45.42 -6.11 -34.42
C GLN A 5 44.20 -5.28 -34.05
N ASP A 6 43.11 -5.51 -34.76
CA ASP A 6 41.80 -4.99 -34.41
C ASP A 6 41.32 -5.63 -33.08
N GLY A 7 41.24 -4.82 -32.03
CA GLY A 7 40.63 -5.16 -30.77
C GLY A 7 39.12 -5.26 -30.95
N ASP A 8 38.59 -6.48 -30.89
CA ASP A 8 37.17 -6.80 -30.85
C ASP A 8 36.54 -6.15 -29.62
N GLY A 9 35.91 -5.01 -29.85
CA GLY A 9 35.09 -4.31 -28.89
C GLY A 9 33.78 -5.06 -28.64
N ARG A 10 33.81 -6.11 -27.79
CA ARG A 10 32.60 -6.69 -27.20
C ARG A 10 31.85 -5.63 -26.43
N ARG A 11 30.97 -4.93 -27.12
CA ARG A 11 29.89 -4.16 -26.49
C ARG A 11 29.06 -5.15 -25.69
N SER A 12 29.20 -5.14 -24.37
CA SER A 12 28.38 -5.87 -23.43
C SER A 12 26.91 -5.49 -23.69
N ARG A 13 26.13 -6.43 -24.18
CA ARG A 13 24.66 -6.29 -24.27
C ARG A 13 24.14 -6.12 -22.84
N PRO A 14 23.34 -5.06 -22.57
CA PRO A 14 22.73 -4.93 -21.24
C PRO A 14 21.77 -6.08 -20.99
N GLY A 15 21.99 -6.81 -19.88
CA GLY A 15 20.94 -7.41 -19.09
C GLY A 15 20.33 -8.74 -19.49
N ARG A 16 21.14 -9.84 -19.58
CA ARG A 16 20.58 -11.20 -19.45
C ARG A 16 20.73 -11.81 -18.04
N GLY A 17 21.34 -11.09 -17.09
CA GLY A 17 21.52 -11.54 -15.71
C GLY A 17 20.28 -11.34 -14.85
N LEU A 18 20.07 -12.18 -13.84
CA LEU A 18 19.12 -11.93 -12.75
C LEU A 18 19.60 -10.71 -11.94
N SER A 19 18.71 -9.77 -11.65
CA SER A 19 18.94 -8.61 -10.79
C SER A 19 17.75 -8.39 -9.87
N LEU A 20 17.94 -7.65 -8.77
CA LEU A 20 16.85 -7.29 -7.87
C LEU A 20 15.74 -6.56 -8.63
N ASP A 21 16.07 -5.59 -9.49
CA ASP A 21 15.09 -4.84 -10.28
C ASP A 21 14.21 -5.74 -11.15
N ARG A 22 14.80 -6.76 -11.77
CA ARG A 22 14.04 -7.73 -12.59
C ARG A 22 13.14 -8.62 -11.73
N ILE A 23 13.60 -8.99 -10.54
CA ILE A 23 12.81 -9.80 -9.59
C ILE A 23 11.62 -8.97 -9.13
N VAL A 24 11.85 -7.73 -8.71
CA VAL A 24 10.81 -6.81 -8.25
C VAL A 24 9.81 -6.49 -9.36
N ALA A 25 10.28 -6.23 -10.60
CA ALA A 25 9.42 -6.00 -11.74
C ALA A 25 8.49 -7.20 -12.01
N ALA A 26 9.06 -8.41 -12.08
CA ALA A 26 8.27 -9.63 -12.30
C ALA A 26 7.29 -9.91 -11.16
N THR A 27 7.64 -9.50 -9.93
CA THR A 27 6.74 -9.63 -8.77
C THR A 27 5.57 -8.67 -8.87
N LEU A 28 5.82 -7.40 -9.21
CA LEU A 28 4.77 -6.39 -9.40
C LEU A 28 3.81 -6.81 -10.53
N GLU A 29 4.33 -7.27 -11.66
CA GLU A 29 3.51 -7.80 -12.75
C GLU A 29 2.65 -9.00 -12.31
N LEU A 30 3.19 -9.93 -11.50
CA LEU A 30 2.41 -11.04 -10.94
C LEU A 30 1.30 -10.57 -10.01
N VAL A 31 1.58 -9.58 -9.17
CA VAL A 31 0.59 -8.99 -8.27
C VAL A 31 -0.54 -8.34 -9.08
N ASP A 32 -0.22 -7.56 -10.09
CA ASP A 32 -1.21 -6.88 -10.93
C ASP A 32 -2.06 -7.87 -11.75
N GLU A 33 -1.46 -8.96 -12.23
CA GLU A 33 -2.18 -9.95 -13.04
C GLU A 33 -2.99 -10.94 -12.22
N GLN A 34 -2.49 -11.36 -11.05
CA GLN A 34 -3.00 -12.51 -10.32
C GLN A 34 -3.29 -12.25 -8.83
N GLY A 35 -3.08 -11.02 -8.36
CA GLY A 35 -3.25 -10.64 -6.95
C GLY A 35 -2.03 -10.96 -6.08
N ILE A 36 -2.00 -10.36 -4.89
CA ILE A 36 -0.85 -10.43 -3.95
C ILE A 36 -0.53 -11.88 -3.54
N GLY A 37 -1.56 -12.70 -3.29
CA GLY A 37 -1.38 -14.09 -2.85
C GLY A 37 -0.65 -14.96 -3.87
N ALA A 38 -0.78 -14.67 -5.17
CA ALA A 38 -0.12 -15.42 -6.22
C ALA A 38 1.40 -15.16 -6.30
N ALA A 39 1.90 -14.05 -5.78
CA ALA A 39 3.31 -13.67 -5.84
C ALA A 39 4.15 -14.41 -4.78
N SER A 40 4.34 -15.71 -4.97
CA SER A 40 5.25 -16.56 -4.19
C SER A 40 6.65 -16.59 -4.80
N MET A 41 7.68 -16.95 -4.00
CA MET A 41 9.05 -17.12 -4.49
C MET A 41 9.13 -18.11 -5.67
N ARG A 42 8.29 -19.15 -5.63
CA ARG A 42 8.19 -20.15 -6.71
C ARG A 42 7.57 -19.54 -7.97
N ALA A 43 6.48 -18.79 -7.86
CA ALA A 43 5.82 -18.15 -8.99
C ALA A 43 6.73 -17.12 -9.67
N VAL A 44 7.40 -16.28 -8.89
CA VAL A 44 8.35 -15.27 -9.40
C VAL A 44 9.55 -15.94 -10.11
N SER A 45 10.12 -17.00 -9.52
CA SER A 45 11.23 -17.73 -10.14
C SER A 45 10.81 -18.41 -11.44
N SER A 46 9.60 -18.98 -11.49
CA SER A 46 9.03 -19.60 -12.69
C SER A 46 8.85 -18.57 -13.81
N ARG A 47 8.29 -17.39 -13.47
CA ARG A 47 8.10 -16.28 -14.44
C ARG A 47 9.43 -15.78 -15.02
N LEU A 48 10.49 -15.77 -14.21
CA LEU A 48 11.82 -15.35 -14.63
C LEU A 48 12.62 -16.45 -15.34
N GLY A 49 12.12 -17.69 -15.35
CA GLY A 49 12.81 -18.84 -15.95
C GLY A 49 14.08 -19.25 -15.17
N VAL A 50 14.10 -19.03 -13.85
CA VAL A 50 15.24 -19.36 -12.98
C VAL A 50 14.83 -20.33 -11.87
N ARG A 51 15.82 -20.91 -11.18
CA ARG A 51 15.55 -21.72 -9.97
C ARG A 51 15.24 -20.81 -8.79
N SER A 52 14.29 -21.19 -7.93
CA SER A 52 13.91 -20.41 -6.73
C SER A 52 15.10 -20.05 -5.86
N MET A 53 16.06 -20.94 -5.67
CA MET A 53 17.30 -20.68 -4.92
C MET A 53 18.12 -19.50 -5.49
N SER A 54 17.94 -19.13 -6.74
CA SER A 54 18.62 -17.98 -7.33
C SER A 54 18.08 -16.65 -6.81
N LEU A 55 16.82 -16.59 -6.38
CA LEU A 55 16.18 -15.39 -5.81
C LEU A 55 16.73 -15.09 -4.42
N TYR A 56 17.02 -16.13 -3.61
CA TYR A 56 17.51 -15.99 -2.23
C TYR A 56 18.88 -15.32 -2.10
N ARG A 57 19.58 -15.10 -3.22
CA ARG A 57 20.80 -14.27 -3.25
C ARG A 57 20.51 -12.77 -3.27
N TYR A 58 19.25 -12.38 -3.54
CA TYR A 58 18.81 -10.99 -3.66
C TYR A 58 17.84 -10.58 -2.56
N VAL A 59 16.99 -11.50 -2.12
CA VAL A 59 15.99 -11.30 -1.08
C VAL A 59 15.93 -12.53 -0.20
N ARG A 60 15.81 -12.34 1.12
CA ARG A 60 15.82 -13.45 2.11
C ARG A 60 14.52 -14.25 2.09
N ASP A 61 13.41 -13.55 1.88
CA ASP A 61 12.06 -14.11 1.97
C ASP A 61 11.08 -13.31 1.12
N ARG A 62 9.80 -13.70 1.17
CA ARG A 62 8.71 -13.04 0.47
C ARG A 62 8.44 -11.64 1.04
N ASP A 63 8.64 -11.45 2.32
CA ASP A 63 8.41 -10.16 2.97
C ASP A 63 9.41 -9.12 2.50
N GLU A 64 10.70 -9.46 2.47
CA GLU A 64 11.73 -8.58 1.91
C GLU A 64 11.50 -8.30 0.41
N LEU A 65 10.98 -9.28 -0.34
CA LEU A 65 10.61 -9.07 -1.73
C LEU A 65 9.48 -8.05 -1.89
N PHE A 66 8.43 -8.13 -1.08
CA PHE A 66 7.35 -7.14 -1.09
C PHE A 66 7.80 -5.78 -0.59
N ASP A 67 8.73 -5.74 0.35
CA ASP A 67 9.37 -4.51 0.77
C ASP A 67 10.08 -3.80 -0.38
N ALA A 68 10.81 -4.58 -1.18
CA ALA A 68 11.47 -4.05 -2.37
C ALA A 68 10.46 -3.61 -3.47
N VAL A 69 9.30 -4.29 -3.57
CA VAL A 69 8.20 -3.85 -4.45
C VAL A 69 7.65 -2.50 -4.01
N VAL A 70 7.36 -2.32 -2.72
CA VAL A 70 6.87 -1.03 -2.19
C VAL A 70 7.90 0.08 -2.41
N GLU A 71 9.19 -0.19 -2.15
CA GLU A 71 10.25 0.79 -2.39
C GLU A 71 10.32 1.20 -3.87
N ARG A 72 10.19 0.24 -4.79
CA ARG A 72 10.11 0.53 -6.23
C ARG A 72 8.91 1.43 -6.56
N ILE A 73 7.71 1.08 -6.07
CA ILE A 73 6.48 1.88 -6.29
C ILE A 73 6.68 3.32 -5.83
N VAL A 74 7.21 3.50 -4.62
CA VAL A 74 7.45 4.84 -4.07
C VAL A 74 8.50 5.61 -4.85
N ASN A 75 9.54 4.93 -5.37
CA ASN A 75 10.54 5.59 -6.22
C ASN A 75 9.95 5.99 -7.59
N GLU A 76 9.13 5.14 -8.21
CA GLU A 76 8.41 5.47 -9.45
C GLU A 76 7.48 6.67 -9.26
N LEU A 77 6.75 6.72 -8.15
CA LEU A 77 5.94 7.89 -7.78
C LEU A 77 6.79 9.15 -7.55
N ALA A 78 7.96 9.01 -6.94
CA ALA A 78 8.86 10.13 -6.67
C ALA A 78 9.50 10.69 -7.96
N ASP A 79 9.65 9.87 -8.97
CA ASP A 79 10.21 10.22 -10.27
C ASP A 79 9.12 10.64 -11.29
N ASP A 80 7.82 10.52 -10.94
CA ASP A 80 6.71 10.98 -11.77
C ASP A 80 6.71 12.52 -11.87
N PRO A 81 6.80 13.11 -13.07
CA PRO A 81 6.85 14.57 -13.26
C PRO A 81 5.61 15.31 -12.72
N GLU A 82 4.47 14.62 -12.61
CA GLU A 82 3.24 15.21 -12.05
C GLU A 82 3.21 15.11 -10.51
N VAL A 83 4.03 14.25 -9.91
CA VAL A 83 4.22 14.12 -8.47
C VAL A 83 5.42 14.98 -8.06
N GLN A 84 5.20 16.26 -7.84
CA GLN A 84 6.26 17.14 -7.36
C GLN A 84 6.61 16.81 -5.91
N LEU A 85 7.88 16.53 -5.63
CA LEU A 85 8.36 16.34 -4.25
C LEU A 85 8.75 17.66 -3.56
N ARG A 86 8.52 18.80 -4.22
CA ARG A 86 8.78 20.14 -3.67
C ARG A 86 7.65 21.08 -4.06
N PRO A 87 7.20 21.95 -3.14
CA PRO A 87 6.28 23.02 -3.50
C PRO A 87 6.95 23.99 -4.49
N VAL A 88 6.28 24.28 -5.60
CA VAL A 88 6.71 25.30 -6.58
C VAL A 88 5.75 26.47 -6.54
N ASP A 89 4.45 26.17 -6.50
CA ASP A 89 3.36 27.16 -6.52
C ASP A 89 2.59 27.19 -5.18
N GLY A 90 3.29 26.88 -4.06
CA GLY A 90 2.74 26.82 -2.73
C GLY A 90 2.26 25.42 -2.33
N TRP A 91 1.93 25.26 -1.06
CA TRP A 91 1.63 23.98 -0.44
C TRP A 91 0.33 23.32 -0.96
N ARG A 92 -0.71 24.10 -1.34
CA ARG A 92 -1.98 23.55 -1.84
C ARG A 92 -1.83 22.81 -3.19
N PRO A 93 -1.27 23.44 -4.25
CA PRO A 93 -0.98 22.77 -5.50
C PRO A 93 -0.06 21.56 -5.31
N TYR A 94 0.94 21.69 -4.43
CA TYR A 94 1.86 20.61 -4.08
C TYR A 94 1.14 19.37 -3.55
N LEU A 95 0.32 19.51 -2.49
CA LEU A 95 -0.44 18.39 -1.92
C LEU A 95 -1.50 17.86 -2.89
N SER A 96 -2.14 18.75 -3.66
CA SER A 96 -3.14 18.35 -4.67
C SER A 96 -2.51 17.52 -5.79
N GLY A 97 -1.36 17.94 -6.30
CA GLY A 97 -0.61 17.21 -7.33
C GLY A 97 -0.15 15.85 -6.83
N MET A 98 0.42 15.81 -5.61
CA MET A 98 0.82 14.57 -4.96
C MET A 98 -0.36 13.61 -4.79
N ALA A 99 -1.50 14.07 -4.30
CA ALA A 99 -2.69 13.24 -4.10
C ALA A 99 -3.21 12.64 -5.41
N ARG A 100 -3.28 13.44 -6.48
CA ARG A 100 -3.72 12.96 -7.80
C ARG A 100 -2.73 12.00 -8.43
N GLY A 101 -1.43 12.25 -8.30
CA GLY A 101 -0.40 11.36 -8.80
C GLY A 101 -0.44 9.99 -8.11
N VAL A 102 -0.53 9.97 -6.78
CA VAL A 102 -0.68 8.72 -6.02
C VAL A 102 -1.97 8.00 -6.39
N ARG A 103 -3.10 8.72 -6.56
CA ARG A 103 -4.37 8.11 -7.00
C ARG A 103 -4.24 7.50 -8.39
N ARG A 104 -3.64 8.21 -9.34
CA ARG A 104 -3.40 7.66 -10.70
C ARG A 104 -2.63 6.35 -10.63
N TYR A 105 -1.57 6.29 -9.82
CA TYR A 105 -0.80 5.08 -9.61
C TYR A 105 -1.64 3.96 -8.98
N ALA A 106 -2.40 4.27 -7.91
CA ALA A 106 -3.25 3.31 -7.22
C ALA A 106 -4.29 2.67 -8.16
N LEU A 107 -4.90 3.49 -9.04
CA LEU A 107 -5.89 3.00 -10.02
C LEU A 107 -5.25 2.19 -11.16
N ALA A 108 -4.00 2.46 -11.51
CA ALA A 108 -3.25 1.66 -12.47
C ALA A 108 -2.80 0.30 -11.89
N HIS A 109 -2.58 0.24 -10.57
CA HIS A 109 -2.09 -0.94 -9.86
C HIS A 109 -2.96 -1.29 -8.63
N PRO A 110 -4.29 -1.55 -8.81
CA PRO A 110 -5.22 -1.69 -7.69
C PRO A 110 -4.91 -2.90 -6.81
N HIS A 111 -4.34 -3.98 -7.36
CA HIS A 111 -3.93 -5.15 -6.60
C HIS A 111 -2.60 -4.95 -5.85
N ALA A 112 -1.72 -4.07 -6.32
CA ALA A 112 -0.44 -3.78 -5.66
C ALA A 112 -0.53 -2.67 -4.63
N PHE A 113 -1.46 -1.70 -4.79
CA PHE A 113 -1.58 -0.55 -3.91
C PHE A 113 -1.79 -0.90 -2.41
N PRO A 114 -2.56 -1.95 -2.05
CA PRO A 114 -2.67 -2.37 -0.65
C PRO A 114 -1.32 -2.67 0.02
N LEU A 115 -0.29 -3.13 -0.72
CA LEU A 115 1.06 -3.29 -0.18
C LEU A 115 1.64 -1.96 0.30
N VAL A 116 1.42 -0.86 -0.44
CA VAL A 116 1.90 0.47 -0.06
C VAL A 116 1.22 0.97 1.21
N ALA A 117 -0.09 0.72 1.33
CA ALA A 117 -0.91 1.23 2.43
C ALA A 117 -0.79 0.42 3.72
N THR A 118 -0.49 -0.89 3.65
CA THR A 118 -0.59 -1.80 4.80
C THR A 118 0.71 -2.45 5.25
N ARG A 119 1.79 -2.36 4.46
CA ARG A 119 3.08 -2.92 4.88
C ARG A 119 3.66 -2.16 6.08
N PRO A 120 4.26 -2.89 7.05
CA PRO A 120 4.90 -2.26 8.20
C PRO A 120 5.96 -1.23 7.77
N PRO A 121 6.01 -0.06 8.41
CA PRO A 121 7.00 0.96 8.10
C PRO A 121 8.41 0.48 8.46
N GLY A 122 9.41 1.00 7.73
CA GLY A 122 10.81 0.83 8.12
C GLY A 122 11.16 1.54 9.42
N ALA A 123 10.32 2.49 9.86
CA ALA A 123 10.44 3.23 11.11
C ALA A 123 9.08 3.18 11.85
N PRO A 124 8.91 2.32 12.88
CA PRO A 124 7.62 2.08 13.53
C PRO A 124 7.08 3.29 14.30
N TRP A 125 7.90 4.31 14.57
CA TRP A 125 7.50 5.56 15.22
C TRP A 125 6.91 6.60 14.24
N VAL A 126 6.97 6.38 12.92
CA VAL A 126 6.32 7.24 11.92
C VAL A 126 4.83 6.88 11.85
N ASN A 127 3.96 7.86 12.07
CA ASN A 127 2.50 7.69 12.05
C ASN A 127 1.82 8.77 11.19
N PRO A 128 1.04 8.45 10.15
CA PRO A 128 0.78 7.09 9.64
C PRO A 128 2.05 6.42 9.10
N PRO A 129 2.09 5.08 9.14
CA PRO A 129 3.26 4.33 8.72
C PRO A 129 3.45 4.42 7.21
N LEU A 130 4.46 5.17 6.78
CA LEU A 130 4.93 5.15 5.40
C LEU A 130 6.32 4.52 5.36
N ARG A 131 6.53 3.57 4.46
CA ARG A 131 7.78 2.82 4.42
C ARG A 131 8.96 3.68 3.94
N SER A 132 8.74 4.58 3.01
CA SER A 132 9.81 5.41 2.46
C SER A 132 10.05 6.68 3.30
N LEU A 133 11.12 6.67 4.08
CA LEU A 133 11.57 7.86 4.80
C LEU A 133 11.97 9.00 3.84
N ARG A 134 12.39 8.70 2.61
CA ARG A 134 12.67 9.72 1.58
C ARG A 134 11.40 10.51 1.24
N TRP A 135 10.27 9.83 1.09
CA TRP A 135 8.97 10.45 0.82
C TRP A 135 8.51 11.29 2.02
N VAL A 136 8.58 10.71 3.22
CA VAL A 136 8.23 11.40 4.47
C VAL A 136 9.06 12.67 4.60
N GLU A 137 10.38 12.58 4.50
CA GLU A 137 11.30 13.71 4.59
C GLU A 137 11.01 14.80 3.54
N ALA A 138 10.75 14.40 2.29
CA ALA A 138 10.43 15.35 1.23
C ALA A 138 9.15 16.13 1.53
N MET A 139 8.10 15.46 2.04
CA MET A 139 6.84 16.09 2.42
C MET A 139 7.00 17.03 3.62
N LEU A 140 7.64 16.57 4.70
CA LEU A 140 7.84 17.38 5.90
C LEU A 140 8.69 18.62 5.59
N ARG A 141 9.79 18.45 4.88
CA ARG A 141 10.67 19.56 4.46
C ARG A 141 9.96 20.52 3.51
N GLY A 142 9.14 20.00 2.59
CA GLY A 142 8.35 20.82 1.68
C GLY A 142 7.41 21.75 2.43
N LEU A 143 6.65 21.21 3.39
CA LEU A 143 5.72 21.99 4.21
C LEU A 143 6.44 23.00 5.12
N ALA A 144 7.52 22.59 5.77
CA ALA A 144 8.34 23.52 6.58
C ALA A 144 8.91 24.67 5.74
N GLY A 145 9.33 24.40 4.49
CA GLY A 145 9.76 25.42 3.54
C GLY A 145 8.68 26.41 3.11
N GLU A 146 7.41 26.04 3.23
CA GLU A 146 6.23 26.92 3.01
C GLU A 146 5.88 27.76 4.26
N GLY A 147 6.68 27.67 5.32
CA GLY A 147 6.50 28.45 6.54
C GLY A 147 5.59 27.81 7.58
N PHE A 148 5.27 26.53 7.45
CA PHE A 148 4.49 25.80 8.48
C PHE A 148 5.33 25.59 9.73
N SER A 149 4.72 25.78 10.91
CA SER A 149 5.30 25.35 12.19
C SER A 149 5.43 23.82 12.25
N ASP A 150 6.24 23.30 13.17
CA ASP A 150 6.38 21.85 13.36
C ASP A 150 5.04 21.17 13.65
N GLU A 151 4.17 21.82 14.42
CA GLU A 151 2.82 21.32 14.73
C GLU A 151 1.95 21.29 13.48
N GLN A 152 1.97 22.35 12.68
CA GLN A 152 1.25 22.43 11.40
C GLN A 152 1.75 21.40 10.40
N VAL A 153 3.07 21.17 10.31
CA VAL A 153 3.68 20.14 9.48
C VAL A 153 3.17 18.76 9.89
N LEU A 154 3.21 18.42 11.18
CA LEU A 154 2.76 17.12 11.69
C LEU A 154 1.26 16.90 11.51
N PHE A 155 0.45 17.93 11.79
CA PHE A 155 -0.99 17.87 11.57
C PHE A 155 -1.31 17.63 10.09
N THR A 156 -0.68 18.40 9.20
CA THR A 156 -0.86 18.28 7.75
C THR A 156 -0.43 16.90 7.24
N TYR A 157 0.74 16.41 7.68
CA TYR A 157 1.22 15.08 7.32
C TYR A 157 0.23 13.98 7.68
N ARG A 158 -0.27 13.99 8.93
CA ARG A 158 -1.21 12.97 9.42
C ARG A 158 -2.56 13.03 8.73
N THR A 159 -3.11 14.24 8.62
CA THR A 159 -4.43 14.47 8.01
C THR A 159 -4.42 14.09 6.52
N PHE A 160 -3.40 14.56 5.79
CA PHE A 160 -3.26 14.28 4.35
C PHE A 160 -3.10 12.78 4.06
N ASN A 161 -2.14 12.13 4.73
CA ASN A 161 -1.90 10.72 4.47
C ASN A 161 -3.05 9.83 4.98
N GLY A 162 -3.69 10.19 6.09
CA GLY A 162 -4.88 9.48 6.58
C GLY A 162 -6.04 9.51 5.58
N PHE A 163 -6.33 10.69 5.01
CA PHE A 163 -7.33 10.82 3.95
C PHE A 163 -6.91 10.04 2.70
N LEU A 164 -5.70 10.29 2.20
CA LEU A 164 -5.22 9.73 0.93
C LEU A 164 -5.19 8.20 0.96
N LEU A 165 -4.50 7.63 1.94
CA LEU A 165 -4.36 6.16 2.03
C LEU A 165 -5.69 5.49 2.33
N GLY A 166 -6.52 6.07 3.21
CA GLY A 166 -7.84 5.52 3.54
C GLY A 166 -8.77 5.50 2.33
N HIS A 167 -8.89 6.65 1.62
CA HIS A 167 -9.72 6.73 0.43
C HIS A 167 -9.27 5.76 -0.66
N LEU A 168 -7.98 5.77 -0.99
CA LEU A 168 -7.43 4.95 -2.07
C LEU A 168 -7.47 3.46 -1.74
N LEU A 169 -7.29 3.07 -0.48
CA LEU A 169 -7.43 1.67 -0.08
C LEU A 169 -8.86 1.16 -0.28
N LEU A 170 -9.87 1.98 0.04
CA LEU A 170 -11.28 1.64 -0.19
C LEU A 170 -11.61 1.62 -1.69
N GLU A 171 -11.15 2.62 -2.46
CA GLU A 171 -11.39 2.70 -3.91
C GLU A 171 -10.77 1.50 -4.64
N THR A 172 -9.50 1.19 -4.37
CA THR A 172 -8.82 0.03 -4.99
C THR A 172 -9.42 -1.30 -4.54
N SER A 173 -9.83 -1.43 -3.27
CA SER A 173 -10.54 -2.62 -2.78
C SER A 173 -11.87 -2.82 -3.50
N ALA A 174 -12.63 -1.75 -3.76
CA ALA A 174 -13.86 -1.85 -4.53
C ALA A 174 -13.61 -2.27 -5.99
N MET A 175 -12.49 -1.84 -6.59
CA MET A 175 -12.08 -2.27 -7.93
C MET A 175 -11.71 -3.76 -7.96
N THR A 176 -10.90 -4.22 -7.01
CA THR A 176 -10.46 -5.62 -6.94
C THR A 176 -11.62 -6.57 -6.63
N LEU A 177 -12.63 -6.14 -5.87
CA LEU A 177 -13.85 -6.92 -5.66
C LEU A 177 -14.70 -7.08 -6.93
N ARG A 178 -14.65 -6.12 -7.87
CA ARG A 178 -15.33 -6.20 -9.17
C ARG A 178 -14.59 -7.08 -10.19
N ASP A 179 -13.26 -7.15 -10.10
CA ASP A 179 -12.39 -7.99 -10.95
C ASP A 179 -11.43 -8.81 -10.06
N PRO A 180 -11.96 -9.80 -9.31
CA PRO A 180 -11.14 -10.55 -8.37
C PRO A 180 -10.10 -11.41 -9.09
N LYS A 181 -8.87 -11.39 -8.61
CA LYS A 181 -7.78 -12.25 -9.08
C LYS A 181 -7.65 -13.49 -8.17
N PRO A 182 -7.07 -14.60 -8.69
CA PRO A 182 -6.93 -15.84 -7.93
C PRO A 182 -6.20 -15.70 -6.59
N GLY A 183 -5.34 -14.69 -6.45
CA GLY A 183 -4.54 -14.43 -5.26
C GLY A 183 -5.11 -13.40 -4.27
N ASP A 184 -6.26 -12.79 -4.54
CA ASP A 184 -6.79 -11.72 -3.69
C ASP A 184 -7.34 -12.22 -2.33
N GLY A 185 -7.76 -13.48 -2.24
CA GLY A 185 -8.30 -14.08 -1.01
C GLY A 185 -7.27 -14.33 0.11
N SER A 186 -5.99 -14.08 -0.12
CA SER A 186 -4.88 -14.41 0.80
C SER A 186 -4.41 -13.25 1.69
N PHE A 187 -5.13 -12.14 1.74
CA PHE A 187 -4.80 -11.00 2.60
C PHE A 187 -5.28 -11.24 4.03
N GLY A 188 -4.45 -11.85 4.88
CA GLY A 188 -4.72 -12.03 6.31
C GLY A 188 -4.69 -13.45 6.85
N GLY A 189 -4.42 -14.44 6.03
CA GLY A 189 -4.07 -15.78 6.50
C GLY A 189 -2.58 -15.80 6.86
N THR A 190 -2.26 -16.00 8.13
CA THR A 190 -0.98 -16.58 8.51
C THR A 190 -0.85 -17.86 7.70
N ASP A 191 0.07 -17.90 6.74
CA ASP A 191 0.47 -19.12 6.07
C ASP A 191 0.95 -20.11 7.14
N THR A 192 0.02 -20.93 7.65
CA THR A 192 0.38 -22.17 8.30
C THR A 192 0.94 -23.03 7.17
N ALA A 193 2.26 -23.03 7.13
CA ALA A 193 3.08 -23.78 6.22
C ALA A 193 2.49 -25.15 5.91
N SER A 194 2.18 -25.39 4.64
CA SER A 194 2.25 -26.74 4.11
C SER A 194 3.71 -27.17 4.18
N SER A 195 4.01 -27.91 5.22
CA SER A 195 5.31 -28.56 5.44
C SER A 195 5.51 -29.62 4.38
N ASP A 196 6.23 -29.28 3.32
CA ASP A 196 7.01 -30.29 2.60
C ASP A 196 8.40 -30.32 3.24
N GLY A 197 8.68 -31.48 3.85
CA GLY A 197 9.84 -31.72 4.68
C GLY A 197 11.17 -31.45 4.00
N ASP A 198 11.98 -30.71 4.70
CA ASP A 198 13.40 -31.02 4.89
C ASP A 198 13.89 -30.21 6.10
N GLU A 199 14.02 -30.88 7.24
CA GLU A 199 14.71 -30.34 8.43
C GLU A 199 16.21 -30.35 8.22
N PRO A 200 16.90 -29.31 8.75
CA PRO A 200 18.05 -29.66 9.59
C PRO A 200 17.91 -29.05 11.00
N ALA A 201 18.11 -29.93 11.97
CA ALA A 201 18.19 -29.65 13.38
C ALA A 201 19.26 -28.61 13.72
N GLY A 202 18.94 -27.69 14.64
CA GLY A 202 19.91 -26.78 15.23
C GLY A 202 19.22 -25.76 16.14
N GLY A 203 19.03 -26.16 17.42
CA GLY A 203 18.38 -25.33 18.42
C GLY A 203 19.25 -24.18 18.92
N ALA A 204 18.59 -23.06 19.22
CA ALA A 204 19.01 -22.06 20.20
C ALA A 204 17.77 -21.45 20.87
N PRO A 205 17.85 -21.07 22.17
CA PRO A 205 16.69 -20.87 23.02
C PRO A 205 15.98 -19.53 22.77
N ALA A 206 14.66 -19.59 22.89
CA ALA A 206 13.77 -18.42 22.85
C ALA A 206 13.94 -17.55 24.09
N ASP A 207 14.15 -16.25 23.91
CA ASP A 207 13.97 -15.24 24.93
C ASP A 207 12.48 -14.87 25.07
N PRO A 208 11.93 -14.84 26.28
CA PRO A 208 10.54 -14.54 26.53
C PRO A 208 10.33 -13.07 26.92
N VAL A 209 10.25 -12.15 25.96
CA VAL A 209 9.72 -10.81 26.24
C VAL A 209 8.91 -10.34 25.04
N LEU A 210 7.65 -10.65 25.06
CA LEU A 210 6.49 -9.88 24.58
C LEU A 210 5.22 -10.72 24.86
N GLY A 211 4.96 -10.87 26.14
CA GLY A 211 3.69 -11.39 26.62
C GLY A 211 2.58 -10.38 26.36
N GLY A 212 1.48 -10.88 25.79
CA GLY A 212 0.19 -10.30 25.98
C GLY A 212 -0.33 -9.45 24.84
N LEU A 213 -0.97 -10.12 23.88
CA LEU A 213 -2.28 -9.77 23.32
C LEU A 213 -2.75 -10.94 22.46
N SER A 214 -2.91 -12.09 23.08
CA SER A 214 -3.83 -13.10 22.56
C SER A 214 -5.20 -12.71 23.11
N PRO A 215 -6.16 -12.23 22.30
CA PRO A 215 -7.53 -12.09 22.78
C PRO A 215 -8.09 -13.48 22.87
N ALA A 216 -8.02 -14.08 24.06
CA ALA A 216 -9.02 -15.07 24.45
C ALA A 216 -10.36 -14.30 24.42
N ARG A 217 -11.04 -14.33 23.26
CA ARG A 217 -12.39 -13.79 23.15
C ARG A 217 -13.22 -14.52 24.20
N SER A 218 -13.81 -13.76 25.13
CA SER A 218 -14.69 -14.30 26.14
C SER A 218 -15.84 -15.07 25.45
N ALA A 219 -16.41 -16.08 26.12
CA ALA A 219 -17.56 -16.83 25.59
C ALA A 219 -18.68 -15.87 25.16
N GLU A 220 -18.93 -14.79 25.92
CA GLU A 220 -19.87 -13.72 25.60
C GLU A 220 -19.59 -12.98 24.28
N GLN A 221 -18.30 -12.78 23.92
CA GLN A 221 -17.93 -12.18 22.63
C GLN A 221 -18.08 -13.14 21.45
N ARG A 222 -17.99 -14.46 21.70
CA ARG A 222 -18.29 -15.48 20.68
C ARG A 222 -19.79 -15.59 20.46
N GLU A 223 -20.58 -15.60 21.54
CA GLU A 223 -22.04 -15.62 21.49
C GLU A 223 -22.62 -14.37 20.81
N ALA A 224 -22.04 -13.17 21.06
CA ALA A 224 -22.43 -11.94 20.38
C ALA A 224 -22.07 -11.92 18.87
N ILE A 225 -21.06 -12.67 18.45
CA ILE A 225 -20.69 -12.82 17.03
C ILE A 225 -21.57 -13.90 16.37
N GLU A 226 -21.93 -14.95 17.08
CA GLU A 226 -22.88 -15.98 16.61
C GLU A 226 -24.32 -15.44 16.50
N ASP A 227 -24.72 -14.52 17.38
CA ASP A 227 -26.02 -13.82 17.31
C ASP A 227 -26.07 -12.73 16.22
N ALA A 228 -24.90 -12.32 15.67
CA ALA A 228 -24.82 -11.39 14.54
C ALA A 228 -25.23 -11.99 13.19
N GLY A 229 -25.75 -13.21 13.16
CA GLY A 229 -26.22 -13.90 11.95
C GLY A 229 -25.13 -14.11 10.90
N SER A 230 -25.12 -15.27 10.28
CA SER A 230 -24.21 -15.53 9.15
C SER A 230 -24.45 -14.47 8.06
N PRO A 231 -23.43 -13.98 7.32
CA PRO A 231 -23.63 -13.05 6.19
C PRO A 231 -24.71 -13.50 5.19
N ARG A 232 -25.00 -14.78 5.13
CA ARG A 232 -26.08 -15.37 4.32
C ARG A 232 -27.49 -15.11 4.86
N GLU A 233 -27.66 -14.78 6.16
CA GLU A 233 -28.96 -14.48 6.76
C GLU A 233 -29.34 -12.99 6.65
N LEU A 234 -28.41 -12.15 6.19
CA LEU A 234 -28.62 -10.71 5.99
C LEU A 234 -29.23 -10.39 4.63
N ILE A 235 -29.20 -11.35 3.72
CA ILE A 235 -29.67 -11.23 2.34
C ILE A 235 -30.83 -12.23 2.20
N ASP A 236 -31.96 -11.80 1.63
CA ASP A 236 -33.06 -12.67 1.36
C ASP A 236 -32.73 -13.73 0.28
N PRO A 237 -33.57 -14.78 0.10
CA PRO A 237 -33.36 -15.80 -0.93
C PRO A 237 -33.30 -15.26 -2.36
N ALA A 238 -33.79 -14.04 -2.60
CA ALA A 238 -33.72 -13.36 -3.89
C ALA A 238 -32.43 -12.53 -4.05
N GLY A 239 -31.56 -12.47 -3.02
CA GLY A 239 -30.33 -11.68 -3.02
C GLY A 239 -30.56 -10.21 -2.66
N GLU A 240 -31.73 -9.84 -2.15
CA GLU A 240 -32.07 -8.49 -1.75
C GLU A 240 -31.85 -8.27 -0.24
N ILE A 241 -31.56 -7.02 0.16
CA ILE A 241 -31.39 -6.64 1.57
C ILE A 241 -32.76 -6.61 2.24
N ASP A 242 -32.93 -7.31 3.37
CA ASP A 242 -34.17 -7.29 4.15
C ASP A 242 -34.53 -5.87 4.61
N ALA A 243 -35.52 -5.29 3.93
CA ALA A 243 -36.01 -3.95 4.20
C ALA A 243 -36.61 -3.77 5.61
N ARG A 244 -37.04 -4.85 6.26
CA ARG A 244 -37.59 -4.80 7.63
C ARG A 244 -36.46 -4.69 8.65
N ARG A 245 -35.38 -5.41 8.43
CA ARG A 245 -34.19 -5.40 9.29
C ARG A 245 -33.32 -4.20 9.04
N PHE A 246 -33.17 -3.77 7.79
CA PHE A 246 -32.28 -2.67 7.36
C PHE A 246 -33.00 -1.62 6.50
N PRO A 247 -34.04 -0.94 7.04
CA PRO A 247 -34.88 -0.05 6.25
C PRO A 247 -34.12 1.14 5.65
N THR A 248 -33.10 1.67 6.35
CA THR A 248 -32.29 2.80 5.84
C THR A 248 -31.32 2.34 4.75
N VAL A 249 -30.67 1.19 4.91
CA VAL A 249 -29.79 0.63 3.88
C VAL A 249 -30.58 0.34 2.61
N HIS A 250 -31.75 -0.32 2.73
CA HIS A 250 -32.64 -0.60 1.61
C HIS A 250 -33.05 0.68 0.88
N ARG A 251 -33.47 1.71 1.62
CA ARG A 251 -33.86 3.02 1.05
C ARG A 251 -32.72 3.71 0.30
N LEU A 252 -31.48 3.56 0.75
CA LEU A 252 -30.29 4.21 0.19
C LEU A 252 -29.48 3.29 -0.74
N ALA A 253 -29.92 2.06 -0.97
CA ALA A 253 -29.16 1.03 -1.69
C ALA A 253 -28.68 1.49 -3.07
N ALA A 254 -29.54 2.16 -3.84
CA ALA A 254 -29.17 2.68 -5.16
C ALA A 254 -28.01 3.69 -5.09
N GLY A 255 -28.07 4.63 -4.13
CA GLY A 255 -27.00 5.61 -3.93
C GLY A 255 -25.72 5.00 -3.38
N LEU A 256 -25.83 3.96 -2.52
CA LEU A 256 -24.67 3.22 -2.01
C LEU A 256 -23.97 2.39 -3.08
N ALA A 257 -24.70 1.95 -4.10
CA ALA A 257 -24.16 1.19 -5.23
C ALA A 257 -23.55 2.08 -6.33
N GLU A 258 -23.80 3.40 -6.29
CA GLU A 258 -23.32 4.35 -7.31
C GLU A 258 -21.81 4.50 -7.23
N ASP A 259 -21.13 4.43 -8.38
CA ASP A 259 -19.70 4.67 -8.49
C ASP A 259 -19.41 6.17 -8.53
N ARG A 260 -19.02 6.74 -7.39
CA ARG A 260 -18.74 8.17 -7.22
C ARG A 260 -17.30 8.45 -6.75
N TRP A 261 -16.44 7.44 -6.75
CA TRP A 261 -15.09 7.53 -6.20
C TRP A 261 -14.30 8.75 -6.67
N ALA A 262 -14.36 9.06 -7.98
CA ALA A 262 -13.63 10.20 -8.54
C ALA A 262 -14.15 11.55 -8.01
N THR A 263 -15.47 11.72 -7.94
CA THR A 263 -16.10 12.95 -7.43
C THR A 263 -15.88 13.09 -5.92
N GLU A 264 -15.99 11.99 -5.20
CA GLU A 264 -15.80 11.96 -3.74
C GLU A 264 -14.32 12.20 -3.36
N PHE A 265 -13.38 11.68 -4.15
CA PHE A 265 -11.96 11.98 -3.98
C PHE A 265 -11.68 13.48 -4.13
N GLU A 266 -12.10 14.11 -5.20
CA GLU A 266 -11.83 15.53 -5.45
C GLU A 266 -12.53 16.43 -4.41
N THR A 267 -13.76 16.08 -4.01
CA THR A 267 -14.52 16.80 -2.99
C THR A 267 -13.85 16.64 -1.61
N GLY A 268 -13.48 15.44 -1.25
CA GLY A 268 -12.79 15.14 0.01
C GLY A 268 -11.40 15.77 0.08
N LEU A 269 -10.63 15.70 -1.02
CA LEU A 269 -9.33 16.36 -1.13
C LEU A 269 -9.46 17.87 -0.91
N LYS A 270 -10.41 18.52 -1.58
CA LYS A 270 -10.66 19.96 -1.39
C LYS A 270 -11.03 20.28 0.05
N ALA A 271 -11.97 19.57 0.65
CA ALA A 271 -12.42 19.79 2.03
C ALA A 271 -11.27 19.59 3.03
N MET A 272 -10.45 18.58 2.83
CA MET A 272 -9.26 18.32 3.66
C MET A 272 -8.24 19.47 3.55
N LEU A 273 -7.93 19.95 2.34
CA LEU A 273 -7.02 21.07 2.13
C LEU A 273 -7.57 22.38 2.71
N ASP A 274 -8.89 22.60 2.65
CA ASP A 274 -9.54 23.75 3.29
C ASP A 274 -9.41 23.66 4.82
N ARG A 275 -9.55 22.47 5.41
CA ARG A 275 -9.33 22.26 6.85
C ARG A 275 -7.89 22.54 7.26
N ILE A 276 -6.91 22.10 6.49
CA ILE A 276 -5.50 22.42 6.73
C ILE A 276 -5.27 23.92 6.69
N ALA A 277 -5.83 24.63 5.71
CA ALA A 277 -5.69 26.08 5.61
C ALA A 277 -6.25 26.82 6.82
N MET A 278 -7.39 26.40 7.35
CA MET A 278 -7.97 26.98 8.57
C MET A 278 -7.04 26.77 9.76
N PHE A 279 -6.49 25.57 9.93
CA PHE A 279 -5.57 25.26 11.03
C PHE A 279 -4.28 26.10 10.95
N VAL A 280 -3.74 26.28 9.76
CA VAL A 280 -2.54 27.10 9.51
C VAL A 280 -2.79 28.58 9.79
N ALA A 281 -4.00 29.10 9.47
CA ALA A 281 -4.38 30.49 9.73
C ALA A 281 -4.56 30.78 11.23
N ASP A 282 -5.26 29.90 11.97
CA ASP A 282 -5.58 30.07 13.39
C ASP A 282 -4.32 30.20 14.25
N GLU A 283 -3.28 29.39 14.01
CA GLU A 283 -2.01 29.48 14.75
C GLU A 283 -1.22 30.76 14.41
N SER A 284 -1.32 31.24 13.18
CA SER A 284 -0.60 32.46 12.76
C SER A 284 -1.12 33.72 13.49
N ASP A 285 -2.39 33.71 13.91
CA ASP A 285 -2.99 34.79 14.67
C ASP A 285 -2.67 34.70 16.16
N LEU A 286 -2.53 33.50 16.74
CA LEU A 286 -2.15 33.28 18.13
C LEU A 286 -0.69 33.62 18.41
N GLY A 287 0.20 33.52 17.43
CA GLY A 287 1.63 33.87 17.56
C GLY A 287 1.95 35.35 17.42
N ARG A 288 0.95 36.21 17.11
CA ARG A 288 1.11 37.67 16.98
C ARG A 288 0.56 38.48 18.15
N GLY A 289 0.02 37.86 19.17
CA GLY A 289 -0.46 38.48 20.43
C GLY A 289 0.57 38.28 21.54
#